data_bf8685abc70f2d5246667c70c9f21e67
#
_entry.id   bf8685abc70f2d5246667c70c9f21e67
#
_cell.length_a   1.000
_cell.length_b   1.000
_cell.length_c   1.000
_cell.angle_alpha   90.00
_cell.angle_beta   90.00
_cell.angle_gamma   90.00
#
_symmetry.space_group_name_H-M   'P 1'
#
loop_
_entity.id
_entity.type
_entity.pdbx_description
1 polymer ?
#
loop_
_entity_poly.entity_id
_entity_poly.type
_entity_poly.pdbx_seq_one_letter_code
_entity_poly.pdbx_strand_id
1 'polypeptide(L)'
;MPGLAPGIFVSYVHDVLIGPNSMLFPSHIDVAIIGGGAAGLGAAHALQGSGLSTLVLEARDRTGGRAQTLSLPNNVIFDVGCGWLHSADKNPFVRIAEQLGFAINRNRPPWQQQTFDAGFPRAEREEFLAALDDFFERAFAAADKPDRPASDLLTPGNRWNAQIDAVSTYINGCELDQVSVHDMAAYEDTEINWRVAKGYGALIAAYGAACTIVLGTQVTLIDHSGPRLVLHTSRGTLTADKIIVTVSTDLLAKETIRFTPALSDKVNAAAGLPLGLADKIMLALAMPTDLPADGNLRGRSGTVKTGAYHLRPQGMACIEGYFGGAYARELEDAGQGALAQAAIGEIAGLLGNDFRKKLTPLASSRWAHDEFAGGSYSHALPGHAGDRAILAAPVDGRLFFAGEATSPSFFSTAHGALESGFRAAKEVTAPRGR
;
A
#
# COMPACT_ATOMS: atom_id res chain seq x y z
N MET A 1 28.01 24.13 -23.94
CA MET A 1 27.12 23.48 -22.98
C MET A 1 25.91 24.39 -22.80
N PRO A 2 24.69 24.06 -23.26
CA PRO A 2 23.48 24.79 -22.90
C PRO A 2 22.84 24.08 -21.70
N GLY A 3 22.49 24.91 -20.68
CA GLY A 3 21.90 24.47 -19.44
C GLY A 3 20.52 23.86 -19.63
N LEU A 4 20.24 22.83 -18.86
CA LEU A 4 18.92 22.23 -18.65
C LEU A 4 18.02 23.26 -17.97
N ALA A 5 16.90 23.59 -18.60
CA ALA A 5 15.86 24.42 -18.05
C ALA A 5 15.22 23.71 -16.82
N PRO A 6 14.83 24.45 -15.77
CA PRO A 6 14.17 23.86 -14.60
C PRO A 6 12.80 23.34 -15.02
N GLY A 7 12.53 22.08 -14.66
CA GLY A 7 11.24 21.43 -14.89
C GLY A 7 10.10 22.22 -14.25
N ILE A 8 9.08 22.49 -15.03
CA ILE A 8 7.85 23.17 -14.63
C ILE A 8 7.10 22.22 -13.68
N PHE A 9 7.11 22.54 -12.38
CA PHE A 9 6.18 21.96 -11.43
C PHE A 9 4.79 22.55 -11.70
N VAL A 10 3.94 21.80 -12.38
CA VAL A 10 2.51 22.15 -12.46
C VAL A 10 1.85 21.62 -11.18
N SER A 11 1.72 22.48 -10.19
CA SER A 11 0.79 22.28 -9.09
C SER A 11 -0.63 22.49 -9.62
N TYR A 12 -1.33 21.43 -9.92
CA TYR A 12 -2.78 21.51 -10.09
C TYR A 12 -3.42 21.64 -8.73
N VAL A 13 -3.65 22.88 -8.32
CA VAL A 13 -4.63 23.19 -7.29
C VAL A 13 -5.99 22.89 -7.91
N HIS A 14 -6.62 21.80 -7.51
CA HIS A 14 -8.06 21.67 -7.69
C HIS A 14 -8.70 22.63 -6.69
N ASP A 15 -9.18 23.76 -7.21
CA ASP A 15 -10.14 24.60 -6.52
C ASP A 15 -11.41 23.77 -6.26
N VAL A 16 -11.41 22.99 -5.21
CA VAL A 16 -12.64 22.60 -4.56
C VAL A 16 -13.11 23.87 -3.87
N LEU A 17 -14.08 24.54 -4.48
CA LEU A 17 -14.82 25.62 -3.87
C LEU A 17 -15.32 25.13 -2.48
N ILE A 18 -14.55 25.50 -1.45
CA ILE A 18 -14.99 25.44 -0.06
C ILE A 18 -16.08 26.51 0.03
N GLY A 19 -17.33 26.06 -0.11
CA GLY A 19 -18.47 26.90 0.22
C GLY A 19 -18.30 27.43 1.66
N PRO A 20 -18.86 28.61 1.99
CA PRO A 20 -18.68 29.26 3.27
C PRO A 20 -19.50 28.61 4.40
N ASN A 21 -19.51 27.30 4.51
CA ASN A 21 -19.88 26.54 5.67
C ASN A 21 -18.59 26.01 6.30
N SER A 22 -17.94 26.85 7.11
CA SER A 22 -17.02 26.37 8.14
C SER A 22 -17.82 25.44 9.04
N MET A 23 -17.84 24.13 8.75
CA MET A 23 -18.30 23.18 9.74
C MET A 23 -17.48 23.44 11.00
N LEU A 24 -18.13 23.99 12.04
CA LEU A 24 -17.50 24.17 13.34
C LEU A 24 -16.97 22.80 13.74
N PHE A 25 -15.67 22.71 14.03
CA PHE A 25 -15.06 21.48 14.50
C PHE A 25 -15.84 21.02 15.75
N PRO A 26 -16.47 19.84 15.75
CA PRO A 26 -17.36 19.44 16.83
C PRO A 26 -16.59 19.30 18.14
N SER A 27 -17.21 19.63 19.28
CA SER A 27 -16.61 19.39 20.59
C SER A 27 -16.73 17.94 21.04
N HIS A 28 -17.71 17.21 20.49
CA HIS A 28 -18.00 15.80 20.83
C HIS A 28 -18.59 15.05 19.65
N ILE A 29 -18.30 13.74 19.60
CA ILE A 29 -18.80 12.78 18.61
C ILE A 29 -18.92 11.40 19.26
N ASP A 30 -19.89 10.56 18.83
CA ASP A 30 -19.99 9.20 19.38
C ASP A 30 -18.81 8.33 18.95
N VAL A 31 -18.39 8.39 17.67
CA VAL A 31 -17.28 7.62 17.13
C VAL A 31 -16.36 8.51 16.30
N ALA A 32 -15.13 8.68 16.76
CA ALA A 32 -14.05 9.28 15.97
C ALA A 32 -13.26 8.19 15.24
N ILE A 33 -12.98 8.39 13.95
CA ILE A 33 -12.17 7.49 13.14
C ILE A 33 -10.91 8.26 12.71
N ILE A 34 -9.74 7.74 13.05
CA ILE A 34 -8.45 8.38 12.76
C ILE A 34 -7.84 7.74 11.52
N GLY A 35 -7.77 8.50 10.44
CA GLY A 35 -7.29 8.10 9.13
C GLY A 35 -8.40 7.90 8.10
N GLY A 36 -8.30 8.57 6.96
CA GLY A 36 -9.21 8.51 5.81
C GLY A 36 -8.75 7.53 4.72
N GLY A 37 -8.02 6.48 5.08
CA GLY A 37 -7.64 5.37 4.20
C GLY A 37 -8.76 4.34 4.04
N ALA A 38 -8.51 3.25 3.30
CA ALA A 38 -9.49 2.20 3.03
C ALA A 38 -10.13 1.63 4.32
N ALA A 39 -9.36 1.47 5.40
CA ALA A 39 -9.87 0.99 6.68
C ALA A 39 -10.83 1.99 7.34
N GLY A 40 -10.43 3.26 7.44
CA GLY A 40 -11.27 4.29 8.05
C GLY A 40 -12.54 4.56 7.26
N LEU A 41 -12.43 4.58 5.93
CA LEU A 41 -13.61 4.71 5.05
C LEU A 41 -14.54 3.49 5.16
N GLY A 42 -13.97 2.27 5.25
CA GLY A 42 -14.73 1.05 5.50
C GLY A 42 -15.49 1.12 6.83
N ALA A 43 -14.83 1.54 7.90
CA ALA A 43 -15.46 1.71 9.21
C ALA A 43 -16.58 2.77 9.17
N ALA A 44 -16.31 3.92 8.53
CA ALA A 44 -17.30 5.00 8.40
C ALA A 44 -18.54 4.54 7.65
N HIS A 45 -18.40 3.84 6.53
CA HIS A 45 -19.51 3.27 5.77
C HIS A 45 -20.31 2.23 6.58
N ALA A 46 -19.61 1.33 7.28
CA ALA A 46 -20.26 0.29 8.08
C ALA A 46 -21.03 0.85 9.28
N LEU A 47 -20.69 2.05 9.75
CA LEU A 47 -21.40 2.75 10.82
C LEU A 47 -22.56 3.59 10.30
N GLN A 48 -22.76 3.76 8.99
CA GLN A 48 -23.93 4.47 8.45
C GLN A 48 -25.21 3.75 8.85
N GLY A 49 -26.21 4.52 9.30
CA GLY A 49 -27.49 3.98 9.75
C GLY A 49 -27.49 3.36 11.15
N SER A 50 -26.36 3.34 11.86
CA SER A 50 -26.27 2.84 13.24
C SER A 50 -26.91 3.77 14.28
N GLY A 51 -27.22 5.00 13.91
CA GLY A 51 -27.66 6.06 14.82
C GLY A 51 -26.53 6.77 15.58
N LEU A 52 -25.28 6.35 15.37
CA LEU A 52 -24.10 6.98 15.98
C LEU A 52 -23.59 8.12 15.11
N SER A 53 -23.28 9.26 15.72
CA SER A 53 -22.57 10.34 15.05
C SER A 53 -21.11 9.92 14.81
N THR A 54 -20.67 9.99 13.55
CA THR A 54 -19.35 9.46 13.12
C THR A 54 -18.57 10.55 12.38
N LEU A 55 -17.29 10.69 12.70
CA LEU A 55 -16.39 11.64 12.05
C LEU A 55 -15.05 10.99 11.73
N VAL A 56 -14.61 11.11 10.48
CA VAL A 56 -13.26 10.73 10.06
C VAL A 56 -12.34 11.94 10.16
N LEU A 57 -11.22 11.79 10.85
CA LEU A 57 -10.13 12.76 10.94
C LEU A 57 -8.98 12.30 10.06
N GLU A 58 -8.69 13.04 9.00
CA GLU A 58 -7.61 12.73 8.07
C GLU A 58 -6.55 13.83 8.13
N ALA A 59 -5.29 13.42 8.32
CA ALA A 59 -4.17 14.36 8.44
C ALA A 59 -3.84 15.07 7.12
N ARG A 60 -4.00 14.37 5.99
CA ARG A 60 -3.76 14.92 4.64
C ARG A 60 -4.92 15.82 4.19
N ASP A 61 -4.68 16.51 3.09
CA ASP A 61 -5.68 17.26 2.31
C ASP A 61 -6.53 16.37 1.39
N ARG A 62 -6.34 15.05 1.43
CA ARG A 62 -7.01 14.04 0.61
C ARG A 62 -7.33 12.77 1.38
N THR A 63 -8.30 12.02 0.91
CA THR A 63 -8.59 10.66 1.36
C THR A 63 -7.75 9.61 0.63
N GLY A 64 -7.91 8.34 1.01
CA GLY A 64 -7.30 7.17 0.38
C GLY A 64 -6.02 6.68 1.08
N GLY A 65 -5.35 7.51 1.88
CA GLY A 65 -4.09 7.13 2.54
C GLY A 65 -3.03 6.67 1.53
N ARG A 66 -2.59 5.39 1.61
CA ARG A 66 -1.66 4.74 0.68
C ARG A 66 -2.28 4.35 -0.68
N ALA A 67 -3.55 4.64 -0.88
CA ALA A 67 -4.24 4.54 -2.16
C ALA A 67 -4.37 5.93 -2.78
N GLN A 68 -3.63 6.19 -3.84
CA GLN A 68 -3.65 7.47 -4.54
C GLN A 68 -3.49 7.25 -6.03
N THR A 69 -4.40 7.84 -6.81
CA THR A 69 -4.31 7.87 -8.28
C THR A 69 -3.95 9.28 -8.74
N LEU A 70 -2.98 9.38 -9.62
CA LEU A 70 -2.64 10.60 -10.34
C LEU A 70 -3.12 10.50 -11.79
N SER A 71 -3.72 11.59 -12.28
CA SER A 71 -3.97 11.78 -13.71
C SER A 71 -2.80 12.57 -14.27
N LEU A 72 -1.97 11.90 -15.07
CA LEU A 72 -0.76 12.46 -15.66
C LEU A 72 -1.01 12.93 -17.10
N PRO A 73 -0.08 13.68 -17.72
CA PRO A 73 -0.17 14.08 -19.12
C PRO A 73 -0.48 12.91 -20.06
N ASN A 74 -1.12 13.19 -21.19
CA ASN A 74 -1.55 12.19 -22.18
C ASN A 74 -2.53 11.14 -21.65
N ASN A 75 -3.36 11.49 -20.65
CA ASN A 75 -4.34 10.61 -20.02
C ASN A 75 -3.73 9.35 -19.37
N VAL A 76 -2.48 9.42 -18.95
CA VAL A 76 -1.84 8.34 -18.20
C VAL A 76 -2.41 8.32 -16.80
N ILE A 77 -2.99 7.19 -16.42
CA ILE A 77 -3.49 6.94 -15.06
C ILE A 77 -2.40 6.20 -14.27
N PHE A 78 -2.03 6.75 -13.13
CA PHE A 78 -0.98 6.20 -12.29
C PHE A 78 -1.46 6.03 -10.85
N ASP A 79 -1.61 4.78 -10.42
CA ASP A 79 -1.81 4.45 -9.02
C ASP A 79 -0.45 4.46 -8.32
N VAL A 80 -0.17 5.52 -7.59
CA VAL A 80 1.11 5.74 -6.89
C VAL A 80 1.33 4.68 -5.79
N GLY A 81 0.25 4.26 -5.14
CA GLY A 81 0.22 3.20 -4.14
C GLY A 81 -0.40 1.90 -4.68
N CYS A 82 -1.40 1.34 -3.98
CA CYS A 82 -2.08 0.14 -4.43
C CYS A 82 -2.71 0.37 -5.82
N GLY A 83 -2.54 -0.60 -6.74
CA GLY A 83 -3.05 -0.49 -8.10
C GLY A 83 -3.73 -1.76 -8.59
N TRP A 84 -3.72 -2.82 -7.79
CA TRP A 84 -4.30 -4.11 -8.13
C TRP A 84 -5.41 -4.50 -7.16
N LEU A 85 -6.52 -4.96 -7.71
CA LEU A 85 -7.54 -5.69 -6.98
C LEU A 85 -7.04 -7.14 -6.82
N HIS A 86 -6.20 -7.37 -5.81
CA HIS A 86 -5.73 -8.72 -5.48
C HIS A 86 -6.90 -9.56 -4.96
N SER A 87 -6.86 -10.88 -5.20
CA SER A 87 -7.94 -11.80 -4.86
C SER A 87 -9.31 -11.25 -5.31
N ALA A 88 -9.40 -10.85 -6.59
CA ALA A 88 -10.49 -10.03 -7.09
C ALA A 88 -11.86 -10.72 -7.04
N ASP A 89 -11.90 -12.04 -6.97
CA ASP A 89 -13.10 -12.86 -6.74
C ASP A 89 -13.66 -12.74 -5.31
N LYS A 90 -12.80 -12.40 -4.33
CA LYS A 90 -13.17 -12.15 -2.92
C LYS A 90 -13.17 -10.66 -2.56
N ASN A 91 -12.50 -9.82 -3.34
CA ASN A 91 -12.23 -8.42 -3.03
C ASN A 91 -13.51 -7.56 -3.05
N PRO A 92 -13.95 -6.98 -1.93
CA PRO A 92 -15.17 -6.17 -1.88
C PRO A 92 -15.14 -4.95 -2.78
N PHE A 93 -13.97 -4.41 -3.11
CA PHE A 93 -13.85 -3.27 -4.02
C PHE A 93 -14.28 -3.58 -5.46
N VAL A 94 -14.37 -4.83 -5.86
CA VAL A 94 -14.95 -5.22 -7.16
C VAL A 94 -16.42 -4.80 -7.21
N ARG A 95 -17.20 -5.17 -6.20
CA ARG A 95 -18.61 -4.77 -6.10
C ARG A 95 -18.77 -3.27 -5.92
N ILE A 96 -17.92 -2.64 -5.11
CA ILE A 96 -17.93 -1.19 -4.91
C ILE A 96 -17.65 -0.46 -6.23
N ALA A 97 -16.70 -0.94 -7.03
CA ALA A 97 -16.40 -0.38 -8.34
C ALA A 97 -17.61 -0.45 -9.28
N GLU A 98 -18.29 -1.59 -9.32
CA GLU A 98 -19.50 -1.78 -10.13
C GLU A 98 -20.64 -0.82 -9.67
N GLN A 99 -20.86 -0.68 -8.36
CA GLN A 99 -21.84 0.23 -7.79
C GLN A 99 -21.57 1.70 -8.10
N LEU A 100 -20.29 2.09 -8.13
CA LEU A 100 -19.84 3.46 -8.40
C LEU A 100 -19.58 3.73 -9.89
N GLY A 101 -19.81 2.75 -10.78
CA GLY A 101 -19.64 2.91 -12.22
C GLY A 101 -18.18 2.97 -12.68
N PHE A 102 -17.26 2.36 -11.91
CA PHE A 102 -15.86 2.21 -12.31
C PHE A 102 -15.68 0.94 -13.14
N ALA A 103 -15.13 1.08 -14.34
CA ALA A 103 -14.77 -0.07 -15.17
C ALA A 103 -13.57 -0.83 -14.59
N ILE A 104 -13.66 -2.16 -14.62
CA ILE A 104 -12.59 -3.06 -14.17
C ILE A 104 -11.98 -3.75 -15.39
N ASN A 105 -10.66 -3.64 -15.54
CA ASN A 105 -9.89 -4.45 -16.47
C ASN A 105 -9.62 -5.81 -15.83
N ARG A 106 -10.20 -6.88 -16.44
CA ARG A 106 -10.11 -8.26 -15.97
C ARG A 106 -9.07 -9.08 -16.73
N ASN A 107 -8.19 -8.44 -17.49
CA ASN A 107 -7.09 -9.12 -18.15
C ASN A 107 -6.15 -9.74 -17.11
N ARG A 108 -5.50 -10.84 -17.50
CA ARG A 108 -4.44 -11.44 -16.67
C ARG A 108 -3.32 -10.42 -16.43
N PRO A 109 -2.77 -10.36 -15.22
CA PRO A 109 -1.66 -9.47 -14.92
C PRO A 109 -0.40 -9.84 -15.71
N PRO A 110 0.48 -8.87 -16.01
CA PRO A 110 1.64 -9.09 -16.87
C PRO A 110 2.62 -10.14 -16.32
N TRP A 111 2.76 -10.27 -15.00
CA TRP A 111 3.66 -11.27 -14.40
C TRP A 111 3.20 -12.71 -14.58
N GLN A 112 1.92 -12.94 -14.88
CA GLN A 112 1.35 -14.25 -15.23
C GLN A 112 1.42 -14.55 -16.73
N GLN A 113 1.95 -13.60 -17.53
CA GLN A 113 2.07 -13.75 -18.97
C GLN A 113 3.53 -13.58 -19.38
N GLN A 114 3.97 -14.38 -20.35
CA GLN A 114 5.23 -14.08 -21.01
C GLN A 114 4.95 -13.31 -22.28
N THR A 115 5.30 -12.04 -22.29
CA THR A 115 5.05 -11.21 -23.46
C THR A 115 6.34 -10.70 -24.11
N PHE A 116 7.51 -10.83 -23.40
CA PHE A 116 8.75 -10.26 -23.88
C PHE A 116 9.97 -11.02 -23.33
N ASP A 117 10.87 -11.46 -24.23
CA ASP A 117 12.04 -12.29 -23.88
C ASP A 117 13.32 -11.50 -23.63
N ALA A 118 13.26 -10.16 -23.67
CA ALA A 118 14.45 -9.34 -23.47
C ALA A 118 14.98 -9.45 -22.03
N GLY A 119 16.26 -9.74 -21.92
CA GLY A 119 16.95 -9.83 -20.63
C GLY A 119 16.67 -11.08 -19.79
N PHE A 120 15.68 -11.89 -20.18
CA PHE A 120 15.29 -13.11 -19.46
C PHE A 120 14.80 -14.19 -20.43
N PRO A 121 15.72 -14.97 -21.05
CA PRO A 121 15.38 -15.98 -22.03
C PRO A 121 14.35 -17.00 -21.50
N ARG A 122 13.50 -17.51 -22.38
CA ARG A 122 12.40 -18.43 -22.00
C ARG A 122 12.87 -19.63 -21.17
N ALA A 123 13.97 -20.26 -21.53
CA ALA A 123 14.49 -21.41 -20.79
C ALA A 123 14.92 -21.05 -19.36
N GLU A 124 15.59 -19.92 -19.18
CA GLU A 124 15.97 -19.42 -17.86
C GLU A 124 14.75 -19.03 -17.01
N ARG A 125 13.71 -18.51 -17.65
CA ARG A 125 12.49 -18.17 -16.97
C ARG A 125 11.75 -19.41 -16.46
N GLU A 126 11.67 -20.49 -17.24
CA GLU A 126 11.05 -21.75 -16.81
C GLU A 126 11.82 -22.32 -15.60
N GLU A 127 13.15 -22.29 -15.63
CA GLU A 127 13.99 -22.69 -14.51
C GLU A 127 13.77 -21.81 -13.25
N PHE A 128 13.70 -20.48 -13.45
CA PHE A 128 13.43 -19.56 -12.36
C PHE A 128 12.04 -19.79 -11.72
N LEU A 129 10.99 -19.95 -12.54
CA LEU A 129 9.64 -20.19 -12.02
C LEU A 129 9.59 -21.49 -11.23
N ALA A 130 10.23 -22.57 -11.72
CA ALA A 130 10.33 -23.81 -10.96
C ALA A 130 11.07 -23.63 -9.61
N ALA A 131 12.11 -22.81 -9.57
CA ALA A 131 12.82 -22.50 -8.33
C ALA A 131 11.99 -21.65 -7.37
N LEU A 132 11.20 -20.73 -7.91
CA LEU A 132 10.27 -19.88 -7.14
C LEU A 132 9.12 -20.70 -6.55
N ASP A 133 8.51 -21.58 -7.34
CA ASP A 133 7.43 -22.47 -6.89
C ASP A 133 7.93 -23.41 -5.79
N ASP A 134 9.08 -24.04 -5.96
CA ASP A 134 9.72 -24.89 -4.96
C ASP A 134 10.05 -24.12 -3.66
N PHE A 135 10.43 -22.85 -3.75
CA PHE A 135 10.61 -21.99 -2.57
C PHE A 135 9.30 -21.77 -1.83
N PHE A 136 8.22 -21.42 -2.52
CA PHE A 136 6.91 -21.22 -1.90
C PHE A 136 6.33 -22.52 -1.32
N GLU A 137 6.47 -23.65 -2.00
CA GLU A 137 6.07 -24.96 -1.46
C GLU A 137 6.78 -25.25 -0.13
N ARG A 138 8.09 -24.97 -0.04
CA ARG A 138 8.82 -25.12 1.23
C ARG A 138 8.35 -24.15 2.29
N ALA A 139 8.00 -22.91 1.93
CA ALA A 139 7.49 -21.91 2.87
C ALA A 139 6.15 -22.36 3.46
N PHE A 140 5.22 -22.82 2.65
CA PHE A 140 3.93 -23.35 3.12
C PHE A 140 4.11 -24.63 3.94
N ALA A 141 4.99 -25.54 3.54
CA ALA A 141 5.30 -26.75 4.29
C ALA A 141 6.01 -26.49 5.65
N ALA A 142 6.51 -25.28 5.85
CA ALA A 142 7.16 -24.87 7.08
C ALA A 142 6.22 -24.14 8.07
N ALA A 143 4.96 -23.91 7.70
CA ALA A 143 3.99 -23.16 8.50
C ALA A 143 3.75 -23.76 9.91
N ASP A 144 3.85 -25.08 10.06
CA ASP A 144 3.67 -25.78 11.34
C ASP A 144 4.96 -25.89 12.17
N LYS A 145 6.08 -25.38 11.68
CA LYS A 145 7.38 -25.39 12.38
C LYS A 145 7.58 -24.07 13.13
N PRO A 146 8.56 -23.99 14.07
CA PRO A 146 8.91 -22.71 14.67
C PRO A 146 9.21 -21.66 13.64
N ASP A 147 8.71 -20.44 13.86
CA ASP A 147 8.87 -19.33 12.93
C ASP A 147 10.34 -18.96 12.75
N ARG A 148 10.67 -18.46 11.56
CA ARG A 148 12.05 -18.11 11.16
C ARG A 148 12.01 -17.17 9.94
N PRO A 149 13.17 -16.58 9.58
CA PRO A 149 13.29 -15.83 8.32
C PRO A 149 12.99 -16.72 7.11
N ALA A 150 12.22 -16.19 6.15
CA ALA A 150 11.92 -16.90 4.91
C ALA A 150 13.17 -17.20 4.07
N SER A 151 14.23 -16.40 4.24
CA SER A 151 15.55 -16.65 3.60
C SER A 151 16.16 -18.00 3.96
N ASP A 152 15.84 -18.57 5.14
CA ASP A 152 16.31 -19.90 5.56
C ASP A 152 15.77 -21.04 4.68
N LEU A 153 14.74 -20.73 3.87
CA LEU A 153 14.11 -21.68 2.96
C LEU A 153 14.69 -21.63 1.54
N LEU A 154 15.62 -20.72 1.28
CA LEU A 154 16.33 -20.68 -0.02
C LEU A 154 17.21 -21.92 -0.17
N THR A 155 17.24 -22.47 -1.37
CA THR A 155 18.14 -23.61 -1.68
C THR A 155 19.58 -23.13 -1.70
N PRO A 156 20.48 -23.65 -0.83
CA PRO A 156 21.87 -23.21 -0.80
C PRO A 156 22.56 -23.32 -2.16
N GLY A 157 23.17 -22.22 -2.59
CA GLY A 157 23.91 -22.15 -3.86
C GLY A 157 23.05 -22.10 -5.13
N ASN A 158 21.71 -22.02 -5.01
CA ASN A 158 20.86 -21.84 -6.18
C ASN A 158 21.09 -20.44 -6.80
N ARG A 159 21.38 -20.41 -8.12
CA ARG A 159 21.64 -19.17 -8.86
C ARG A 159 20.46 -18.18 -8.86
N TRP A 160 19.26 -18.66 -8.58
CA TRP A 160 18.04 -17.87 -8.57
C TRP A 160 17.71 -17.23 -7.21
N ASN A 161 18.47 -17.52 -6.15
CA ASN A 161 18.19 -17.00 -4.81
C ASN A 161 18.06 -15.46 -4.78
N ALA A 162 18.96 -14.75 -5.46
CA ALA A 162 18.88 -13.29 -5.52
C ALA A 162 17.63 -12.79 -6.26
N GLN A 163 17.14 -13.55 -7.25
CA GLN A 163 15.91 -13.20 -7.99
C GLN A 163 14.65 -13.53 -7.20
N ILE A 164 14.65 -14.63 -6.43
CA ILE A 164 13.58 -14.99 -5.50
C ILE A 164 13.47 -13.91 -4.41
N ASP A 165 14.61 -13.47 -3.88
CA ASP A 165 14.68 -12.39 -2.91
C ASP A 165 14.19 -11.05 -3.49
N ALA A 166 14.54 -10.73 -4.75
CA ALA A 166 13.99 -9.57 -5.45
C ALA A 166 12.47 -9.63 -5.59
N VAL A 167 11.87 -10.83 -5.79
CA VAL A 167 10.39 -10.99 -5.80
C VAL A 167 9.81 -10.65 -4.43
N SER A 168 10.46 -11.04 -3.32
CA SER A 168 10.03 -10.65 -1.98
C SER A 168 9.94 -9.12 -1.82
N THR A 169 10.89 -8.38 -2.37
CA THR A 169 10.87 -6.91 -2.26
C THR A 169 9.66 -6.27 -2.93
N TYR A 170 9.03 -6.94 -3.91
CA TYR A 170 7.78 -6.46 -4.54
C TYR A 170 6.53 -6.93 -3.81
N ILE A 171 6.57 -8.12 -3.19
CA ILE A 171 5.42 -8.73 -2.49
C ILE A 171 5.35 -8.23 -1.05
N ASN A 172 6.49 -8.27 -0.33
CA ASN A 172 6.58 -7.95 1.11
C ASN A 172 7.15 -6.54 1.36
N GLY A 173 7.73 -5.90 0.34
CA GLY A 173 8.43 -4.62 0.46
C GLY A 173 9.80 -4.74 1.15
N CYS A 174 10.30 -5.95 1.36
CA CYS A 174 11.60 -6.22 1.99
C CYS A 174 12.19 -7.53 1.50
N GLU A 175 13.45 -7.75 1.81
CA GLU A 175 14.19 -8.97 1.57
C GLU A 175 13.69 -10.11 2.47
N LEU A 176 13.88 -11.37 2.05
CA LEU A 176 13.36 -12.56 2.71
C LEU A 176 13.88 -12.79 4.14
N ASP A 177 15.02 -12.20 4.49
CA ASP A 177 15.58 -12.29 5.85
C ASP A 177 14.77 -11.49 6.88
N GLN A 178 13.92 -10.55 6.41
CA GLN A 178 13.00 -9.77 7.24
C GLN A 178 11.59 -10.37 7.31
N VAL A 179 11.29 -11.40 6.55
CA VAL A 179 9.92 -11.94 6.42
C VAL A 179 9.75 -13.17 7.27
N SER A 180 8.73 -13.18 8.16
CA SER A 180 8.27 -14.35 8.90
C SER A 180 7.70 -15.42 7.95
N VAL A 181 8.14 -16.68 8.10
CA VAL A 181 7.55 -17.82 7.38
C VAL A 181 6.07 -17.99 7.75
N HIS A 182 5.69 -17.78 9.02
CA HIS A 182 4.30 -17.87 9.45
C HIS A 182 3.43 -16.79 8.82
N ASP A 183 3.93 -15.56 8.69
CA ASP A 183 3.22 -14.46 8.03
C ASP A 183 3.04 -14.78 6.55
N MET A 184 4.09 -15.23 5.86
CA MET A 184 4.01 -15.63 4.45
C MET A 184 2.98 -16.74 4.22
N ALA A 185 2.93 -17.74 5.10
CA ALA A 185 1.99 -18.85 4.99
C ALA A 185 0.54 -18.48 5.34
N ALA A 186 0.33 -17.42 6.14
CA ALA A 186 -0.99 -16.92 6.50
C ALA A 186 -1.64 -16.07 5.40
N TYR A 187 -0.86 -15.58 4.41
CA TYR A 187 -1.39 -14.75 3.34
C TYR A 187 -2.24 -15.56 2.37
N GLU A 188 -3.48 -15.09 2.15
CA GLU A 188 -4.39 -15.70 1.16
C GLU A 188 -4.29 -14.96 -0.18
N ASP A 189 -4.01 -15.68 -1.24
CA ASP A 189 -4.06 -15.19 -2.63
C ASP A 189 -4.84 -16.18 -3.50
N THR A 190 -5.85 -15.67 -4.22
CA THR A 190 -6.58 -16.47 -5.20
C THR A 190 -5.96 -16.38 -6.60
N GLU A 191 -4.86 -15.65 -6.75
CA GLU A 191 -4.16 -15.38 -8.02
C GLU A 191 -4.99 -14.61 -9.06
N ILE A 192 -6.21 -14.19 -8.71
CA ILE A 192 -7.07 -13.38 -9.56
C ILE A 192 -6.81 -11.91 -9.27
N ASN A 193 -6.16 -11.23 -10.20
CA ASN A 193 -5.72 -9.85 -10.01
C ASN A 193 -6.21 -8.97 -11.16
N TRP A 194 -7.03 -7.96 -10.83
CA TRP A 194 -7.60 -7.03 -11.80
C TRP A 194 -7.17 -5.59 -11.53
N ARG A 195 -7.40 -4.69 -12.50
CA ARG A 195 -7.14 -3.25 -12.33
C ARG A 195 -8.41 -2.43 -12.51
N VAL A 196 -8.50 -1.33 -11.78
CA VAL A 196 -9.53 -0.31 -11.99
C VAL A 196 -9.05 0.61 -13.11
N ALA A 197 -9.85 0.74 -14.18
CA ALA A 197 -9.43 1.46 -15.39
C ALA A 197 -9.08 2.95 -15.13
N LYS A 198 -9.80 3.60 -14.20
CA LYS A 198 -9.57 4.99 -13.79
C LYS A 198 -8.72 5.13 -12.52
N GLY A 199 -8.09 4.04 -12.08
CA GLY A 199 -7.25 3.99 -10.89
C GLY A 199 -7.97 3.50 -9.63
N TYR A 200 -7.26 2.67 -8.86
CA TYR A 200 -7.78 2.09 -7.63
C TYR A 200 -7.87 3.14 -6.50
N GLY A 201 -6.89 4.04 -6.43
CA GLY A 201 -6.95 5.17 -5.48
C GLY A 201 -8.14 6.10 -5.76
N ALA A 202 -8.48 6.33 -7.03
CA ALA A 202 -9.66 7.13 -7.41
C ALA A 202 -10.96 6.44 -6.99
N LEU A 203 -11.05 5.11 -7.10
CA LEU A 203 -12.19 4.33 -6.60
C LEU A 203 -12.35 4.48 -5.08
N ILE A 204 -11.26 4.36 -4.33
CA ILE A 204 -11.27 4.47 -2.86
C ILE A 204 -11.66 5.90 -2.44
N ALA A 205 -11.16 6.92 -3.12
CA ALA A 205 -11.55 8.31 -2.88
C ALA A 205 -13.05 8.54 -3.15
N ALA A 206 -13.58 8.00 -4.27
CA ALA A 206 -15.00 8.07 -4.59
C ALA A 206 -15.87 7.34 -3.56
N TYR A 207 -15.41 6.19 -3.05
CA TYR A 207 -16.07 5.48 -1.96
C TYR A 207 -16.14 6.34 -0.70
N GLY A 208 -15.11 7.09 -0.39
CA GLY A 208 -15.09 8.00 0.76
C GLY A 208 -16.01 9.23 0.64
N ALA A 209 -16.50 9.57 -0.55
CA ALA A 209 -17.27 10.80 -0.78
C ALA A 209 -18.58 10.88 0.03
N ALA A 210 -19.15 9.75 0.44
CA ALA A 210 -20.35 9.66 1.27
C ALA A 210 -20.08 9.73 2.78
N CYS A 211 -18.80 9.84 3.20
CA CYS A 211 -18.42 9.89 4.61
C CYS A 211 -18.29 11.34 5.10
N THR A 212 -18.53 11.57 6.38
CA THR A 212 -18.24 12.86 7.03
C THR A 212 -16.77 12.88 7.41
N ILE A 213 -15.97 13.68 6.72
CA ILE A 213 -14.50 13.70 6.84
C ILE A 213 -14.02 15.14 7.08
N VAL A 214 -13.08 15.30 8.00
CA VAL A 214 -12.34 16.57 8.18
C VAL A 214 -10.88 16.30 7.76
N LEU A 215 -10.51 16.87 6.62
CA LEU A 215 -9.14 16.82 6.08
C LEU A 215 -8.22 17.82 6.80
N GLY A 216 -6.91 17.65 6.67
CA GLY A 216 -5.90 18.50 7.28
C GLY A 216 -5.97 18.50 8.80
N THR A 217 -6.38 17.37 9.39
CA THR A 217 -6.61 17.24 10.83
C THR A 217 -5.77 16.09 11.40
N GLN A 218 -4.57 16.42 11.84
CA GLN A 218 -3.65 15.45 12.44
C GLN A 218 -4.01 15.28 13.94
N VAL A 219 -4.17 14.02 14.36
CA VAL A 219 -4.29 13.62 15.77
C VAL A 219 -2.89 13.31 16.30
N THR A 220 -2.53 13.89 17.45
CA THR A 220 -1.20 13.71 18.05
C THR A 220 -1.22 13.04 19.42
N LEU A 221 -2.36 13.07 20.13
CA LEU A 221 -2.53 12.44 21.43
C LEU A 221 -3.97 11.95 21.59
N ILE A 222 -4.12 10.76 22.14
CA ILE A 222 -5.39 10.18 22.58
C ILE A 222 -5.30 9.94 24.08
N ASP A 223 -6.04 10.73 24.87
CA ASP A 223 -6.17 10.48 26.30
C ASP A 223 -7.44 9.62 26.54
N HIS A 224 -7.21 8.41 27.05
CA HIS A 224 -8.25 7.45 27.39
C HIS A 224 -8.31 7.13 28.91
N SER A 225 -7.69 7.97 29.74
CA SER A 225 -7.67 7.81 31.21
C SER A 225 -9.04 8.12 31.85
N GLY A 226 -9.80 9.02 31.21
CA GLY A 226 -11.12 9.45 31.71
C GLY A 226 -12.30 8.66 31.17
N PRO A 227 -13.52 9.00 31.60
CA PRO A 227 -14.74 8.35 31.11
C PRO A 227 -15.03 8.61 29.63
N ARG A 228 -14.62 9.77 29.12
CA ARG A 228 -14.62 10.13 27.69
C ARG A 228 -13.19 10.10 27.16
N LEU A 229 -13.08 9.74 25.88
CA LEU A 229 -11.82 9.80 25.17
C LEU A 229 -11.58 11.23 24.69
N VAL A 230 -10.36 11.74 24.82
CA VAL A 230 -9.98 13.08 24.41
C VAL A 230 -8.92 12.99 23.31
N LEU A 231 -9.21 13.55 22.15
CA LEU A 231 -8.30 13.62 21.01
C LEU A 231 -7.72 15.04 20.93
N HIS A 232 -6.41 15.15 20.96
CA HIS A 232 -5.70 16.39 20.65
C HIS A 232 -5.33 16.40 19.19
N THR A 233 -5.81 17.41 18.48
CA THR A 233 -5.61 17.53 17.03
C THR A 233 -4.97 18.85 16.64
N SER A 234 -4.49 18.96 15.41
CA SER A 234 -3.99 20.23 14.83
C SER A 234 -5.05 21.34 14.76
N ARG A 235 -6.36 21.00 14.93
CA ARG A 235 -7.48 21.94 14.91
C ARG A 235 -8.12 22.18 16.27
N GLY A 236 -7.55 21.64 17.34
CA GLY A 236 -8.07 21.74 18.70
C GLY A 236 -8.43 20.39 19.30
N THR A 237 -9.24 20.39 20.34
CA THR A 237 -9.57 19.17 21.10
C THR A 237 -10.96 18.69 20.73
N LEU A 238 -11.11 17.37 20.54
CA LEU A 238 -12.36 16.66 20.30
C LEU A 238 -12.55 15.61 21.38
N THR A 239 -13.75 15.42 21.88
CA THR A 239 -14.10 14.27 22.73
C THR A 239 -14.89 13.23 21.96
N ALA A 240 -14.68 11.95 22.28
CA ALA A 240 -15.43 10.84 21.68
C ALA A 240 -15.78 9.79 22.73
N ASP A 241 -16.84 9.02 22.48
CA ASP A 241 -17.19 7.87 23.30
C ASP A 241 -16.38 6.63 22.87
N LYS A 242 -16.08 6.52 21.57
CA LYS A 242 -15.28 5.44 20.98
C LYS A 242 -14.35 6.00 19.90
N ILE A 243 -13.21 5.36 19.70
CA ILE A 243 -12.23 5.72 18.66
C ILE A 243 -11.85 4.48 17.86
N ILE A 244 -11.80 4.62 16.52
CA ILE A 244 -11.19 3.64 15.63
C ILE A 244 -9.88 4.24 15.10
N VAL A 245 -8.75 3.61 15.40
CA VAL A 245 -7.41 4.01 14.93
C VAL A 245 -7.06 3.22 13.69
N THR A 246 -6.79 3.91 12.56
CA THR A 246 -6.51 3.25 11.28
C THR A 246 -5.19 3.71 10.62
N VAL A 247 -4.30 4.26 11.42
CA VAL A 247 -2.99 4.71 10.96
C VAL A 247 -2.03 3.54 10.71
N SER A 248 -0.94 3.79 10.01
CA SER A 248 0.07 2.77 9.73
C SER A 248 0.79 2.27 10.98
N THR A 249 1.37 1.08 10.91
CA THR A 249 2.20 0.52 11.98
C THR A 249 3.43 1.35 12.25
N ASP A 250 4.03 1.98 11.24
CA ASP A 250 5.17 2.88 11.40
C ASP A 250 4.83 4.07 12.30
N LEU A 251 3.66 4.70 12.11
CA LEU A 251 3.21 5.81 12.95
C LEU A 251 2.90 5.39 14.39
N LEU A 252 2.40 4.16 14.59
CA LEU A 252 2.17 3.62 15.93
C LEU A 252 3.47 3.26 16.63
N ALA A 253 4.39 2.58 15.95
CA ALA A 253 5.68 2.18 16.49
C ALA A 253 6.56 3.41 16.86
N LYS A 254 6.47 4.48 16.10
CA LYS A 254 7.16 5.76 16.36
C LYS A 254 6.41 6.66 17.35
N GLU A 255 5.27 6.22 17.89
CA GLU A 255 4.41 7.01 18.77
C GLU A 255 4.09 8.42 18.23
N THR A 256 3.94 8.54 16.90
CA THR A 256 3.49 9.79 16.26
C THR A 256 2.12 10.20 16.79
N ILE A 257 1.28 9.23 17.13
CA ILE A 257 0.08 9.41 17.97
C ILE A 257 0.39 8.77 19.32
N ARG A 258 0.43 9.60 20.36
CA ARG A 258 0.65 9.13 21.72
C ARG A 258 -0.66 8.73 22.38
N PHE A 259 -0.58 7.77 23.30
CA PHE A 259 -1.70 7.33 24.12
C PHE A 259 -1.43 7.60 25.59
N THR A 260 -2.46 8.04 26.32
CA THR A 260 -2.42 8.21 27.77
C THR A 260 -3.63 7.52 28.40
N PRO A 261 -3.45 6.45 29.19
CA PRO A 261 -2.20 5.74 29.47
C PRO A 261 -1.51 5.15 28.24
N ALA A 262 -0.20 4.86 28.33
CA ALA A 262 0.55 4.28 27.21
C ALA A 262 0.02 2.89 26.82
N LEU A 263 0.00 2.59 25.53
CA LEU A 263 -0.41 1.30 24.98
C LEU A 263 0.82 0.52 24.48
N SER A 264 1.72 0.15 25.39
CA SER A 264 3.00 -0.50 25.06
C SER A 264 2.83 -1.75 24.20
N ASP A 265 1.80 -2.57 24.44
CA ASP A 265 1.55 -3.78 23.66
C ASP A 265 1.22 -3.44 22.18
N LYS A 266 0.48 -2.33 21.93
CA LYS A 266 0.19 -1.87 20.57
C LYS A 266 1.42 -1.34 19.88
N VAL A 267 2.25 -0.58 20.60
CA VAL A 267 3.51 -0.03 20.08
C VAL A 267 4.48 -1.16 19.73
N ASN A 268 4.62 -2.15 20.61
CA ASN A 268 5.48 -3.32 20.39
C ASN A 268 4.98 -4.18 19.22
N ALA A 269 3.66 -4.46 19.17
CA ALA A 269 3.07 -5.19 18.06
C ALA A 269 3.24 -4.45 16.72
N ALA A 270 3.08 -3.13 16.72
CA ALA A 270 3.33 -2.32 15.53
C ALA A 270 4.81 -2.36 15.09
N ALA A 271 5.75 -2.39 16.04
CA ALA A 271 7.18 -2.53 15.75
C ALA A 271 7.55 -3.91 15.18
N GLY A 272 6.83 -4.98 15.57
CA GLY A 272 6.95 -6.33 14.99
C GLY A 272 6.36 -6.46 13.58
N LEU A 273 5.58 -5.45 13.15
CA LEU A 273 4.92 -5.37 11.85
C LEU A 273 5.38 -4.13 11.06
N PRO A 274 6.68 -3.96 10.78
CA PRO A 274 7.16 -2.77 10.08
C PRO A 274 6.57 -2.68 8.68
N LEU A 275 6.59 -1.47 8.11
CA LEU A 275 6.27 -1.27 6.72
C LEU A 275 7.51 -1.56 5.87
N GLY A 276 7.36 -2.47 4.92
CA GLY A 276 8.28 -2.61 3.81
C GLY A 276 8.20 -1.40 2.87
N LEU A 277 9.09 -1.33 1.91
CA LEU A 277 9.11 -0.28 0.92
C LEU A 277 8.97 -0.87 -0.48
N ALA A 278 8.00 -0.37 -1.22
CA ALA A 278 7.81 -0.67 -2.64
C ALA A 278 7.40 0.62 -3.34
N ASP A 279 8.33 1.15 -4.10
CA ASP A 279 8.14 2.37 -4.85
C ASP A 279 7.85 2.11 -6.32
N LYS A 280 7.12 3.03 -6.90
CA LYS A 280 6.73 2.99 -8.30
C LYS A 280 7.24 4.21 -9.04
N ILE A 281 7.50 4.01 -10.32
CA ILE A 281 7.75 5.08 -11.26
C ILE A 281 6.92 4.91 -12.51
N MET A 282 6.40 6.02 -13.03
CA MET A 282 5.76 6.09 -14.34
C MET A 282 6.66 6.84 -15.30
N LEU A 283 7.02 6.18 -16.40
CA LEU A 283 7.83 6.72 -17.49
C LEU A 283 6.97 6.86 -18.73
N ALA A 284 6.88 8.06 -19.32
CA ALA A 284 6.28 8.22 -20.63
C ALA A 284 7.17 7.57 -21.70
N LEU A 285 6.52 6.99 -22.72
CA LEU A 285 7.17 6.35 -23.86
C LEU A 285 6.93 7.22 -25.11
N ALA A 286 7.96 7.90 -25.59
CA ALA A 286 7.85 8.99 -26.55
C ALA A 286 7.44 8.60 -27.97
N MET A 287 7.46 7.33 -28.37
CA MET A 287 7.14 6.88 -29.72
C MET A 287 6.35 5.58 -29.71
N PRO A 288 5.48 5.33 -30.72
CA PRO A 288 4.95 3.99 -30.94
C PRO A 288 6.12 3.02 -31.02
N THR A 289 6.16 2.04 -30.13
CA THR A 289 7.22 1.05 -30.07
C THR A 289 6.60 -0.32 -30.30
N ASP A 290 7.41 -1.28 -30.68
CA ASP A 290 6.99 -2.67 -30.82
C ASP A 290 6.83 -3.38 -29.47
N LEU A 291 6.81 -2.61 -28.36
CA LEU A 291 6.56 -3.15 -27.03
C LEU A 291 5.11 -3.59 -26.89
N PRO A 292 4.85 -4.79 -26.36
CA PRO A 292 3.50 -5.30 -26.20
C PRO A 292 2.71 -4.48 -25.17
N ALA A 293 1.39 -4.34 -25.38
CA ALA A 293 0.50 -3.83 -24.34
C ALA A 293 0.39 -4.87 -23.21
N ASP A 294 0.33 -4.37 -21.96
CA ASP A 294 0.32 -5.18 -20.75
C ASP A 294 1.48 -6.19 -20.66
N GLY A 295 2.63 -5.86 -21.28
CA GLY A 295 3.83 -6.70 -21.27
C GLY A 295 4.55 -6.68 -19.94
N ASN A 296 5.26 -7.75 -19.62
CA ASN A 296 6.14 -7.85 -18.47
C ASN A 296 7.60 -7.82 -18.92
N LEU A 297 8.38 -6.90 -18.33
CA LEU A 297 9.82 -6.89 -18.45
C LEU A 297 10.42 -7.05 -17.06
N ARG A 298 11.14 -8.13 -16.83
CA ARG A 298 11.92 -8.31 -15.60
C ARG A 298 13.21 -7.52 -15.71
N GLY A 299 13.66 -6.97 -14.61
CA GLY A 299 14.95 -6.32 -14.52
C GLY A 299 16.12 -7.31 -14.60
N ARG A 300 17.27 -6.92 -14.11
CA ARG A 300 18.49 -7.74 -14.18
C ARG A 300 18.34 -9.00 -13.33
N SER A 301 18.75 -10.15 -13.87
CA SER A 301 18.87 -11.40 -13.13
C SER A 301 20.14 -11.41 -12.25
N GLY A 302 20.14 -12.28 -11.21
CA GLY A 302 21.31 -12.50 -10.35
C GLY A 302 21.59 -11.38 -9.34
N THR A 303 20.67 -10.45 -9.14
CA THR A 303 20.77 -9.39 -8.14
C THR A 303 19.41 -9.07 -7.54
N VAL A 304 19.38 -8.74 -6.25
CA VAL A 304 18.18 -8.19 -5.58
C VAL A 304 17.97 -6.73 -5.96
N LYS A 305 19.02 -5.99 -6.30
CA LYS A 305 18.97 -4.58 -6.73
C LYS A 305 18.51 -4.46 -8.19
N THR A 306 17.23 -4.66 -8.43
CA THR A 306 16.62 -4.63 -9.77
C THR A 306 15.18 -4.15 -9.68
N GLY A 307 14.61 -3.71 -10.81
CA GLY A 307 13.21 -3.35 -10.94
C GLY A 307 12.37 -4.44 -11.62
N ALA A 308 11.06 -4.30 -11.56
CA ALA A 308 10.11 -5.03 -12.39
C ALA A 308 9.25 -4.03 -13.16
N TYR A 309 8.92 -4.30 -14.43
CA TYR A 309 8.30 -3.31 -15.29
C TYR A 309 7.06 -3.86 -15.98
N HIS A 310 5.99 -3.07 -15.90
CA HIS A 310 4.76 -3.26 -16.66
C HIS A 310 4.84 -2.37 -17.90
N LEU A 311 5.00 -3.00 -19.06
CA LEU A 311 5.09 -2.32 -20.34
C LEU A 311 3.70 -1.96 -20.83
N ARG A 312 3.49 -0.69 -21.19
CA ARG A 312 2.25 -0.19 -21.77
C ARG A 312 0.98 -0.66 -21.03
N PRO A 313 0.88 -0.38 -19.71
CA PRO A 313 -0.29 -0.77 -18.92
C PRO A 313 -1.58 -0.27 -19.59
N GLN A 314 -2.53 -1.17 -19.83
CA GLN A 314 -3.79 -0.90 -20.53
C GLN A 314 -3.59 -0.26 -21.93
N GLY A 315 -2.47 -0.55 -22.59
CA GLY A 315 -2.12 0.00 -23.91
C GLY A 315 -1.61 1.44 -23.91
N MET A 316 -1.50 2.09 -22.75
CA MET A 316 -0.98 3.45 -22.62
C MET A 316 0.48 3.54 -23.10
N ALA A 317 0.89 4.70 -23.62
CA ALA A 317 2.26 4.96 -24.07
C ALA A 317 3.18 5.29 -22.88
N CYS A 318 3.33 4.35 -21.96
CA CYS A 318 4.15 4.47 -20.75
C CYS A 318 4.67 3.12 -20.27
N ILE A 319 5.60 3.17 -19.32
CA ILE A 319 6.12 2.02 -18.58
C ILE A 319 5.97 2.32 -17.09
N GLU A 320 5.36 1.41 -16.34
CA GLU A 320 5.28 1.45 -14.89
C GLU A 320 6.39 0.56 -14.32
N GLY A 321 7.28 1.13 -13.51
CA GLY A 321 8.37 0.41 -12.86
C GLY A 321 8.11 0.25 -11.37
N TYR A 322 8.56 -0.88 -10.81
CA TYR A 322 8.45 -1.25 -9.39
C TYR A 322 9.84 -1.51 -8.84
N PHE A 323 10.13 -0.96 -7.66
CA PHE A 323 11.37 -1.16 -6.92
C PHE A 323 11.02 -1.40 -5.45
N GLY A 324 11.67 -2.36 -4.81
CA GLY A 324 11.34 -2.73 -3.44
C GLY A 324 12.55 -2.88 -2.52
N GLY A 325 12.25 -3.09 -1.22
CA GLY A 325 13.22 -3.39 -0.19
C GLY A 325 14.28 -2.34 0.05
N ALA A 326 15.46 -2.78 0.43
CA ALA A 326 16.61 -1.91 0.70
C ALA A 326 17.04 -1.11 -0.54
N TYR A 327 16.84 -1.65 -1.74
CA TYR A 327 17.17 -0.92 -2.96
C TYR A 327 16.26 0.28 -3.21
N ALA A 328 14.96 0.16 -2.98
CA ALA A 328 14.05 1.29 -3.05
C ALA A 328 14.43 2.36 -2.03
N ARG A 329 14.79 1.96 -0.80
CA ARG A 329 15.29 2.88 0.23
C ARG A 329 16.55 3.63 -0.22
N GLU A 330 17.53 2.93 -0.75
CA GLU A 330 18.74 3.54 -1.30
C GLU A 330 18.43 4.59 -2.38
N LEU A 331 17.46 4.29 -3.26
CA LEU A 331 17.05 5.21 -4.32
C LEU A 331 16.27 6.42 -3.79
N GLU A 332 15.41 6.26 -2.79
CA GLU A 332 14.74 7.39 -2.13
C GLU A 332 15.76 8.31 -1.43
N ASP A 333 16.71 7.74 -0.70
CA ASP A 333 17.75 8.46 0.05
C ASP A 333 18.74 9.18 -0.86
N ALA A 334 18.99 8.61 -2.06
CA ALA A 334 19.80 9.27 -3.09
C ALA A 334 19.12 10.51 -3.70
N GLY A 335 17.84 10.73 -3.39
CA GLY A 335 17.13 11.95 -3.70
C GLY A 335 16.30 11.92 -4.99
N GLN A 336 15.79 13.12 -5.31
CA GLN A 336 14.86 13.26 -6.44
C GLN A 336 15.54 12.89 -7.77
N GLY A 337 14.89 11.99 -8.52
CA GLY A 337 15.35 11.52 -9.83
C GLY A 337 16.21 10.26 -9.81
N ALA A 338 16.70 9.78 -8.65
CA ALA A 338 17.52 8.58 -8.57
C ALA A 338 16.74 7.33 -9.05
N LEU A 339 15.50 7.17 -8.62
CA LEU A 339 14.60 6.10 -9.07
C LEU A 339 14.40 6.13 -10.60
N ALA A 340 14.21 7.32 -11.17
CA ALA A 340 14.06 7.49 -12.61
C ALA A 340 15.33 7.12 -13.37
N GLN A 341 16.51 7.53 -12.87
CA GLN A 341 17.80 7.20 -13.47
C GLN A 341 18.06 5.69 -13.42
N ALA A 342 17.76 5.05 -12.30
CA ALA A 342 17.89 3.60 -12.14
C ALA A 342 16.99 2.85 -13.13
N ALA A 343 15.70 3.20 -13.20
CA ALA A 343 14.72 2.59 -14.10
C ALA A 343 15.11 2.75 -15.58
N ILE A 344 15.42 3.98 -16.01
CA ILE A 344 15.83 4.26 -17.40
C ILE A 344 17.13 3.55 -17.73
N GLY A 345 18.07 3.55 -16.77
CA GLY A 345 19.35 2.85 -16.92
C GLY A 345 19.20 1.35 -17.13
N GLU A 346 18.34 0.72 -16.34
CA GLU A 346 18.08 -0.71 -16.40
C GLU A 346 17.32 -1.09 -17.68
N ILE A 347 16.24 -0.37 -18.02
CA ILE A 347 15.47 -0.59 -19.25
C ILE A 347 16.39 -0.43 -20.48
N ALA A 348 17.25 0.59 -20.50
CA ALA A 348 18.17 0.80 -21.61
C ALA A 348 19.23 -0.31 -21.70
N GLY A 349 19.64 -0.87 -20.57
CA GLY A 349 20.54 -2.03 -20.55
C GLY A 349 19.90 -3.30 -21.11
N LEU A 350 18.59 -3.48 -20.91
CA LEU A 350 17.84 -4.65 -21.36
C LEU A 350 17.34 -4.53 -22.81
N LEU A 351 16.84 -3.34 -23.20
CA LEU A 351 16.18 -3.12 -24.49
C LEU A 351 17.03 -2.37 -25.53
N GLY A 352 18.22 -1.92 -25.13
CA GLY A 352 19.12 -1.14 -25.95
C GLY A 352 19.19 0.34 -25.56
N ASN A 353 20.36 0.94 -25.75
CA ASN A 353 20.69 2.27 -25.24
C ASN A 353 19.81 3.40 -25.82
N ASP A 354 19.18 3.18 -26.97
CA ASP A 354 18.26 4.14 -27.58
C ASP A 354 17.01 4.39 -26.72
N PHE A 355 16.64 3.46 -25.84
CA PHE A 355 15.53 3.66 -24.92
C PHE A 355 15.76 4.81 -23.95
N ARG A 356 16.98 5.20 -23.64
CA ARG A 356 17.25 6.42 -22.86
C ARG A 356 16.62 7.68 -23.43
N LYS A 357 16.52 7.76 -24.75
CA LYS A 357 15.93 8.92 -25.45
C LYS A 357 14.40 8.81 -25.59
N LYS A 358 13.87 7.60 -25.44
CA LYS A 358 12.42 7.32 -25.58
C LYS A 358 11.65 7.43 -24.28
N LEU A 359 12.32 7.50 -23.13
CA LEU A 359 11.71 7.47 -21.80
C LEU A 359 11.86 8.83 -21.12
N THR A 360 10.72 9.33 -20.60
CA THR A 360 10.67 10.56 -19.81
C THR A 360 9.95 10.30 -18.49
N PRO A 361 10.56 10.60 -17.34
CA PRO A 361 9.91 10.46 -16.04
C PRO A 361 8.66 11.34 -15.96
N LEU A 362 7.54 10.78 -15.49
CA LEU A 362 6.30 11.50 -15.23
C LEU A 362 6.07 11.71 -13.75
N ALA A 363 6.13 10.63 -12.95
CA ALA A 363 5.92 10.67 -11.51
C ALA A 363 6.53 9.43 -10.85
N SER A 364 6.86 9.54 -9.57
CA SER A 364 7.28 8.39 -8.73
C SER A 364 6.71 8.53 -7.33
N SER A 365 6.55 7.40 -6.64
CA SER A 365 6.29 7.38 -5.21
C SER A 365 7.58 7.62 -4.40
N ARG A 366 7.39 7.93 -3.12
CA ARG A 366 8.42 8.07 -2.08
C ARG A 366 7.80 7.75 -0.73
N TRP A 367 7.40 6.52 -0.54
CA TRP A 367 6.59 6.12 0.61
C TRP A 367 7.34 6.14 1.93
N ALA A 368 8.65 5.96 1.92
CA ALA A 368 9.46 6.04 3.12
C ALA A 368 9.60 7.46 3.67
N HIS A 369 9.56 8.46 2.77
CA HIS A 369 9.60 9.87 3.12
C HIS A 369 8.21 10.51 3.24
N ASP A 370 7.14 9.71 3.15
CA ASP A 370 5.79 10.18 3.39
C ASP A 370 5.51 10.22 4.90
N GLU A 371 5.31 11.42 5.43
CA GLU A 371 5.18 11.68 6.87
C GLU A 371 3.97 10.97 7.51
N PHE A 372 2.92 10.66 6.71
CA PHE A 372 1.69 10.02 7.19
C PHE A 372 1.58 8.54 6.78
N ALA A 373 2.63 7.96 6.20
CA ALA A 373 2.68 6.54 5.88
C ALA A 373 3.93 5.88 6.48
N GLY A 374 5.12 6.39 6.19
CA GLY A 374 6.41 5.86 6.66
C GLY A 374 6.90 4.62 5.91
N GLY A 375 6.16 4.16 4.89
CA GLY A 375 6.45 2.99 4.08
C GLY A 375 5.25 2.53 3.26
N SER A 376 5.34 1.38 2.60
CA SER A 376 4.33 0.91 1.65
C SER A 376 3.27 0.01 2.29
N TYR A 377 3.63 -1.15 2.79
CA TYR A 377 2.71 -2.12 3.40
C TYR A 377 3.44 -2.99 4.43
N SER A 378 2.66 -3.53 5.39
CA SER A 378 3.23 -4.26 6.52
C SER A 378 3.64 -5.68 6.16
N HIS A 379 4.74 -6.13 6.74
CA HIS A 379 5.11 -7.54 6.86
C HIS A 379 5.39 -7.85 8.33
N ALA A 380 5.33 -9.11 8.73
CA ALA A 380 5.76 -9.50 10.06
C ALA A 380 7.24 -9.88 10.06
N LEU A 381 7.99 -9.39 11.04
CA LEU A 381 9.32 -9.87 11.32
C LEU A 381 9.26 -11.33 11.81
N PRO A 382 10.33 -12.12 11.65
CA PRO A 382 10.39 -13.48 12.22
C PRO A 382 10.04 -13.50 13.72
N GLY A 383 9.07 -14.35 14.09
CA GLY A 383 8.53 -14.44 15.45
C GLY A 383 7.36 -13.48 15.76
N HIS A 384 6.97 -12.61 14.82
CA HIS A 384 5.99 -11.53 15.04
C HIS A 384 4.68 -11.68 14.23
N ALA A 385 4.44 -12.80 13.55
CA ALA A 385 3.19 -13.00 12.80
C ALA A 385 1.94 -12.88 13.70
N GLY A 386 2.04 -13.28 14.98
CA GLY A 386 0.97 -13.13 15.97
C GLY A 386 0.63 -11.70 16.36
N ASP A 387 1.51 -10.73 16.09
CA ASP A 387 1.33 -9.33 16.45
C ASP A 387 0.17 -8.68 15.68
N ARG A 388 -0.25 -9.23 14.52
CA ARG A 388 -1.44 -8.78 13.79
C ARG A 388 -2.71 -8.90 14.65
N ALA A 389 -2.86 -9.99 15.42
CA ALA A 389 -3.98 -10.18 16.33
C ALA A 389 -3.88 -9.27 17.57
N ILE A 390 -2.67 -9.08 18.11
CA ILE A 390 -2.43 -8.16 19.23
C ILE A 390 -2.78 -6.72 18.80
N LEU A 391 -2.34 -6.31 17.61
CA LEU A 391 -2.65 -4.99 17.07
C LEU A 391 -4.16 -4.81 16.83
N ALA A 392 -4.85 -5.83 16.33
CA ALA A 392 -6.28 -5.80 16.04
C ALA A 392 -7.17 -5.73 17.28
N ALA A 393 -6.73 -6.27 18.43
CA ALA A 393 -7.55 -6.40 19.63
C ALA A 393 -8.02 -5.03 20.16
N PRO A 394 -9.31 -4.88 20.56
CA PRO A 394 -9.82 -3.66 21.18
C PRO A 394 -9.19 -3.40 22.57
N VAL A 395 -9.17 -2.15 22.98
CA VAL A 395 -8.77 -1.74 24.33
C VAL A 395 -9.98 -1.14 25.06
N ASP A 396 -10.30 -1.66 26.22
CA ASP A 396 -11.38 -1.24 27.13
C ASP A 396 -12.79 -1.13 26.47
N GLY A 397 -12.99 -1.77 25.31
CA GLY A 397 -14.22 -1.64 24.51
C GLY A 397 -14.49 -0.18 24.04
N ARG A 398 -13.45 0.66 23.99
CA ARG A 398 -13.52 2.06 23.59
C ARG A 398 -12.53 2.44 22.49
N LEU A 399 -11.32 1.82 22.45
CA LEU A 399 -10.35 1.99 21.39
C LEU A 399 -10.32 0.75 20.52
N PHE A 400 -10.46 0.93 19.23
CA PHE A 400 -10.48 -0.13 18.22
C PHE A 400 -9.39 0.16 17.19
N PHE A 401 -8.80 -0.89 16.63
CA PHE A 401 -7.69 -0.77 15.70
C PHE A 401 -8.03 -1.47 14.39
N ALA A 402 -7.83 -0.79 13.28
CA ALA A 402 -8.03 -1.33 11.94
C ALA A 402 -6.91 -0.82 11.00
N GLY A 403 -6.78 -1.41 9.84
CA GLY A 403 -5.73 -1.18 8.88
C GLY A 403 -5.28 -2.51 8.31
N GLU A 404 -4.57 -2.50 7.18
CA GLU A 404 -4.14 -3.74 6.51
C GLU A 404 -3.32 -4.65 7.45
N ALA A 405 -2.51 -4.07 8.33
CA ALA A 405 -1.68 -4.81 9.28
C ALA A 405 -2.48 -5.61 10.31
N THR A 406 -3.76 -5.28 10.53
CA THR A 406 -4.67 -5.99 11.45
C THR A 406 -5.48 -7.10 10.75
N SER A 407 -5.33 -7.28 9.45
CA SER A 407 -5.95 -8.37 8.71
C SER A 407 -5.20 -9.68 8.97
N PRO A 408 -5.89 -10.79 9.24
CA PRO A 408 -5.22 -12.07 9.49
C PRO A 408 -4.67 -12.73 8.23
N SER A 409 -5.25 -12.45 7.05
CA SER A 409 -4.89 -13.15 5.81
C SER A 409 -4.83 -12.26 4.56
N PHE A 410 -5.42 -11.05 4.59
CA PHE A 410 -5.34 -10.07 3.50
C PHE A 410 -4.54 -8.84 3.90
N PHE A 411 -3.55 -9.00 4.78
CA PHE A 411 -2.65 -7.91 5.12
C PHE A 411 -1.91 -7.39 3.87
N SER A 412 -1.29 -6.24 3.97
CA SER A 412 -0.59 -5.58 2.85
C SER A 412 -1.50 -5.15 1.68
N THR A 413 -2.83 -5.28 1.82
CA THR A 413 -3.79 -4.98 0.75
C THR A 413 -4.83 -3.93 1.15
N ALA A 414 -5.35 -3.22 0.13
CA ALA A 414 -6.42 -2.24 0.36
C ALA A 414 -7.74 -2.90 0.78
N HIS A 415 -8.04 -4.11 0.29
CA HIS A 415 -9.27 -4.81 0.69
C HIS A 415 -9.17 -5.37 2.11
N GLY A 416 -8.01 -5.91 2.52
CA GLY A 416 -7.82 -6.30 3.91
C GLY A 416 -7.92 -5.11 4.87
N ALA A 417 -7.45 -3.93 4.44
CA ALA A 417 -7.69 -2.69 5.18
C ALA A 417 -9.19 -2.38 5.30
N LEU A 418 -9.95 -2.43 4.18
CA LEU A 418 -11.39 -2.19 4.16
C LEU A 418 -12.14 -3.13 5.10
N GLU A 419 -11.87 -4.44 5.00
CA GLU A 419 -12.51 -5.48 5.82
C GLU A 419 -12.17 -5.32 7.30
N SER A 420 -10.95 -4.92 7.64
CA SER A 420 -10.59 -4.60 9.03
C SER A 420 -11.38 -3.41 9.56
N GLY A 421 -11.71 -2.43 8.71
CA GLY A 421 -12.61 -1.34 9.04
C GLY A 421 -14.04 -1.82 9.33
N PHE A 422 -14.57 -2.74 8.52
CA PHE A 422 -15.87 -3.36 8.77
C PHE A 422 -15.90 -4.13 10.09
N ARG A 423 -14.82 -4.87 10.40
CA ARG A 423 -14.65 -5.58 11.68
C ARG A 423 -14.68 -4.60 12.84
N ALA A 424 -13.90 -3.53 12.80
CA ALA A 424 -13.83 -2.54 13.87
C ALA A 424 -15.19 -1.84 14.08
N ALA A 425 -15.90 -1.51 13.02
CA ALA A 425 -17.26 -0.95 13.11
C ALA A 425 -18.26 -1.91 13.79
N LYS A 426 -18.17 -3.20 13.48
CA LYS A 426 -18.97 -4.24 14.14
C LYS A 426 -18.62 -4.34 15.63
N GLU A 427 -17.35 -4.26 16.00
CA GLU A 427 -16.89 -4.25 17.39
C GLU A 427 -17.41 -3.01 18.14
N VAL A 428 -17.41 -1.83 17.49
CA VAL A 428 -17.97 -0.58 18.02
C VAL A 428 -19.46 -0.72 18.36
N THR A 429 -20.23 -1.39 17.51
CA THR A 429 -21.68 -1.53 17.67
C THR A 429 -22.09 -2.75 18.51
N ALA A 430 -21.15 -3.63 18.85
CA ALA A 430 -21.42 -4.79 19.69
C ALA A 430 -21.92 -4.37 21.08
N PRO A 431 -22.93 -5.06 21.63
CA PRO A 431 -23.34 -4.85 23.03
C PRO A 431 -22.15 -5.05 23.97
N ARG A 432 -21.97 -4.13 24.92
CA ARG A 432 -20.99 -4.37 25.97
C ARG A 432 -21.38 -5.65 26.70
N GLY A 433 -20.54 -6.68 26.67
CA GLY A 433 -20.72 -7.85 27.51
C GLY A 433 -20.86 -7.40 28.97
N ARG A 434 -21.95 -7.86 29.58
CA ARG A 434 -22.23 -7.58 31.01
C ARG A 434 -21.23 -8.30 31.89
#